data_b94f78e9340c781ca9e497b34516777d
#
_entry.id   b94f78e9340c781ca9e497b34516777d
#
_cell.length_a   1.000
_cell.length_b   1.000
_cell.length_c   1.000
_cell.angle_alpha   90.00
_cell.angle_beta   90.00
_cell.angle_gamma   90.00
#
_symmetry.space_group_name_H-M   'P 1'
#
loop_
_entity.id
_entity.type
_entity.pdbx_description
1 polymer ?
#
loop_
_entity_poly.entity_id
_entity_poly.type
_entity_poly.pdbx_seq_one_letter_code
_entity_poly.pdbx_strand_id
1 'polypeptide(L)'
;LNCYLIYKISNKKIFSVIYGLNPSILLEFIGNMHNDTILVAFILLAIYFIYKKNNLKISILFLALSTGMKYFSILLLPFFIIYYYRDNKKITDRFIKCIQYGIIFLGLILLEYLFYFQDYTVLIGIITQTSKYSKSIYSAILLKNKEIVVELRYIVLYVFYLYYIKVFTEIIFEKNIKWRNVIKKCNNILVFSMLLLTTFQQWYLIWLFTIIMWQNNKKINRLLSITIITELANAIYMYKSEWYIYDGIFVMTIICLFILNIFTQKILQNFRKEQKDEKKQKV
;
A
#
# COMPACT_ATOMS: atom_id res chain seq x y z
N LEU A 1 -1.93 -7.63 18.02
CA LEU A 1 -0.56 -7.30 17.65
C LEU A 1 -0.49 -5.99 16.84
N ASN A 2 -1.22 -5.83 15.75
CA ASN A 2 -1.13 -4.67 14.85
C ASN A 2 -1.40 -3.34 15.57
N CYS A 3 -2.47 -3.25 16.36
CA CYS A 3 -2.77 -2.05 17.16
C CYS A 3 -1.63 -1.70 18.12
N TYR A 4 -1.02 -2.70 18.76
CA TYR A 4 0.11 -2.49 19.65
C TYR A 4 1.33 -1.97 18.90
N LEU A 5 1.67 -2.56 17.76
CA LEU A 5 2.79 -2.11 16.91
C LEU A 5 2.56 -0.68 16.42
N ILE A 6 1.36 -0.37 15.94
CA ILE A 6 0.99 0.99 15.52
C ILE A 6 1.20 1.99 16.66
N TYR A 7 0.77 1.66 17.87
CA TYR A 7 1.03 2.50 19.05
C TYR A 7 2.53 2.65 19.32
N LYS A 8 3.27 1.55 19.38
CA LYS A 8 4.72 1.55 19.67
C LYS A 8 5.52 2.33 18.64
N ILE A 9 5.13 2.27 17.39
CA ILE A 9 5.82 2.96 16.32
C ILE A 9 5.44 4.46 16.33
N SER A 10 4.15 4.80 16.42
CA SER A 10 3.63 6.17 16.29
C SER A 10 3.69 7.00 17.58
N ASN A 11 3.74 6.36 18.73
CA ASN A 11 3.51 6.92 20.06
C ASN A 11 2.13 7.61 20.22
N LYS A 12 1.15 7.27 19.38
CA LYS A 12 -0.19 7.88 19.38
C LYS A 12 -1.28 6.81 19.50
N LYS A 13 -1.96 6.75 20.66
CA LYS A 13 -3.05 5.81 20.92
C LYS A 13 -4.17 5.94 19.89
N ILE A 14 -4.47 7.16 19.45
CA ILE A 14 -5.54 7.42 18.48
C ILE A 14 -5.37 6.64 17.17
N PHE A 15 -4.14 6.44 16.70
CA PHE A 15 -3.90 5.68 15.46
C PHE A 15 -4.19 4.19 15.62
N SER A 16 -3.92 3.62 16.79
CA SER A 16 -4.29 2.24 17.11
C SER A 16 -5.80 2.07 17.16
N VAL A 17 -6.51 3.06 17.73
CA VAL A 17 -7.98 3.06 17.81
C VAL A 17 -8.57 3.18 16.40
N ILE A 18 -8.09 4.12 15.59
CA ILE A 18 -8.54 4.29 14.18
C ILE A 18 -8.32 3.01 13.37
N TYR A 19 -7.19 2.34 13.55
CA TYR A 19 -6.93 1.07 12.88
C TYR A 19 -7.86 -0.03 13.39
N GLY A 20 -7.93 -0.24 14.72
CA GLY A 20 -8.68 -1.35 15.32
C GLY A 20 -10.20 -1.24 15.17
N LEU A 21 -10.74 -0.02 15.09
CA LEU A 21 -12.18 0.24 14.88
C LEU A 21 -12.52 0.54 13.41
N ASN A 22 -11.58 0.35 12.48
CA ASN A 22 -11.87 0.49 11.06
C ASN A 22 -12.87 -0.60 10.62
N PRO A 23 -13.98 -0.25 9.94
CA PRO A 23 -14.97 -1.24 9.48
C PRO A 23 -14.36 -2.36 8.64
N SER A 24 -13.42 -2.07 7.73
CA SER A 24 -12.75 -3.10 6.95
C SER A 24 -11.91 -4.04 7.81
N ILE A 25 -11.30 -3.55 8.92
CA ILE A 25 -10.58 -4.41 9.87
C ILE A 25 -11.57 -5.33 10.59
N LEU A 26 -12.69 -4.79 11.05
CA LEU A 26 -13.68 -5.55 11.80
C LEU A 26 -14.38 -6.59 10.92
N LEU A 27 -14.76 -6.22 9.70
CA LEU A 27 -15.46 -7.12 8.78
C LEU A 27 -14.53 -8.15 8.15
N GLU A 28 -13.42 -7.68 7.57
CA GLU A 28 -12.58 -8.54 6.74
C GLU A 28 -11.52 -9.30 7.53
N PHE A 29 -10.95 -8.70 8.58
CA PHE A 29 -9.88 -9.36 9.33
C PHE A 29 -10.38 -10.12 10.55
N ILE A 30 -11.44 -9.64 11.22
CA ILE A 30 -12.01 -10.33 12.36
C ILE A 30 -13.17 -11.23 11.90
N GLY A 31 -14.10 -10.70 11.12
CA GLY A 31 -15.26 -11.44 10.62
C GLY A 31 -14.88 -12.52 9.61
N ASN A 32 -14.16 -12.14 8.54
CA ASN A 32 -13.82 -13.04 7.44
C ASN A 32 -12.45 -13.72 7.58
N MET A 33 -11.69 -13.45 8.63
CA MET A 33 -10.38 -14.04 8.95
C MET A 33 -9.35 -13.94 7.80
N HIS A 34 -9.35 -12.84 7.05
CA HIS A 34 -8.39 -12.67 5.96
C HIS A 34 -6.94 -12.64 6.47
N ASN A 35 -6.08 -13.40 5.78
CA ASN A 35 -4.65 -13.53 6.10
C ASN A 35 -3.84 -12.23 5.94
N ASP A 36 -4.39 -11.21 5.28
CA ASP A 36 -3.80 -9.87 5.17
C ASP A 36 -3.49 -9.23 6.53
N THR A 37 -4.17 -9.63 7.59
CA THR A 37 -3.84 -9.24 8.97
C THR A 37 -2.40 -9.62 9.36
N ILE A 38 -1.96 -10.81 8.97
CA ILE A 38 -0.61 -11.31 9.25
C ILE A 38 0.41 -10.57 8.38
N LEU A 39 0.10 -10.38 7.11
CA LEU A 39 0.91 -9.58 6.19
C LEU A 39 1.15 -8.16 6.74
N VAL A 40 0.10 -7.49 7.21
CA VAL A 40 0.17 -6.17 7.85
C VAL A 40 1.04 -6.22 9.10
N ALA A 41 0.93 -7.27 9.92
CA ALA A 41 1.77 -7.46 11.09
C ALA A 41 3.26 -7.51 10.71
N PHE A 42 3.62 -8.26 9.67
CA PHE A 42 5.00 -8.35 9.21
C PHE A 42 5.53 -7.02 8.67
N ILE A 43 4.73 -6.25 7.91
CA ILE A 43 5.14 -4.91 7.49
C ILE A 43 5.36 -3.99 8.70
N LEU A 44 4.47 -4.02 9.68
CA LEU A 44 4.60 -3.21 10.90
C LEU A 44 5.83 -3.63 11.72
N LEU A 45 6.13 -4.91 11.82
CA LEU A 45 7.36 -5.41 12.45
C LEU A 45 8.60 -4.94 11.69
N ALA A 46 8.60 -5.03 10.36
CA ALA A 46 9.70 -4.53 9.54
C ALA A 46 9.93 -3.02 9.79
N ILE A 47 8.86 -2.22 9.81
CA ILE A 47 8.92 -0.80 10.14
C ILE A 47 9.42 -0.57 11.58
N TYR A 48 8.92 -1.33 12.53
CA TYR A 48 9.36 -1.21 13.94
C TYR A 48 10.86 -1.45 14.09
N PHE A 49 11.36 -2.52 13.47
CA PHE A 49 12.77 -2.86 13.58
C PHE A 49 13.68 -1.87 12.85
N ILE A 50 13.30 -1.40 11.66
CA ILE A 50 14.13 -0.42 10.95
C ILE A 50 14.08 0.97 11.60
N TYR A 51 12.90 1.43 12.01
CA TYR A 51 12.71 2.80 12.49
C TYR A 51 13.01 2.98 13.97
N LYS A 52 12.54 2.06 14.84
CA LYS A 52 12.70 2.17 16.30
C LYS A 52 13.93 1.45 16.84
N LYS A 53 14.30 0.33 16.23
CA LYS A 53 15.40 -0.51 16.70
C LYS A 53 16.67 -0.35 15.87
N ASN A 54 16.61 0.37 14.75
CA ASN A 54 17.71 0.54 13.80
C ASN A 54 18.37 -0.81 13.41
N ASN A 55 17.55 -1.83 13.21
CA ASN A 55 17.99 -3.19 12.89
C ASN A 55 17.50 -3.63 11.53
N LEU A 56 18.36 -3.48 10.52
CA LEU A 56 18.04 -3.79 9.12
C LEU A 56 17.83 -5.30 8.92
N LYS A 57 18.63 -6.15 9.54
CA LYS A 57 18.56 -7.62 9.32
C LYS A 57 17.19 -8.17 9.69
N ILE A 58 16.71 -7.85 10.89
CA ILE A 58 15.39 -8.30 11.36
C ILE A 58 14.28 -7.63 10.54
N SER A 59 14.45 -6.36 10.16
CA SER A 59 13.49 -5.67 9.28
C SER A 59 13.34 -6.38 7.93
N ILE A 60 14.44 -6.79 7.31
CA ILE A 60 14.45 -7.52 6.04
C ILE A 60 13.79 -8.89 6.19
N LEU A 61 14.04 -9.62 7.29
CA LEU A 61 13.39 -10.89 7.56
C LEU A 61 11.86 -10.74 7.58
N PHE A 62 11.32 -9.78 8.35
CA PHE A 62 9.89 -9.56 8.40
C PHE A 62 9.31 -9.06 7.07
N LEU A 63 10.08 -8.27 6.31
CA LEU A 63 9.65 -7.85 4.99
C LEU A 63 9.62 -9.01 3.99
N ALA A 64 10.55 -9.99 4.10
CA ALA A 64 10.55 -11.21 3.32
C ALA A 64 9.31 -12.05 3.64
N LEU A 65 9.03 -12.33 4.92
CA LEU A 65 7.81 -13.03 5.35
C LEU A 65 6.54 -12.36 4.82
N SER A 66 6.48 -11.03 4.82
CA SER A 66 5.37 -10.29 4.21
C SER A 66 5.28 -10.50 2.70
N THR A 67 6.44 -10.53 2.01
CA THR A 67 6.49 -10.72 0.55
C THR A 67 6.12 -12.15 0.15
N GLY A 68 6.47 -13.16 0.95
CA GLY A 68 6.04 -14.54 0.76
C GLY A 68 4.51 -14.69 0.81
N MET A 69 3.83 -13.85 1.60
CA MET A 69 2.36 -13.82 1.61
C MET A 69 1.78 -13.07 0.40
N LYS A 70 2.34 -11.90 0.05
CA LYS A 70 1.94 -11.09 -1.12
C LYS A 70 3.10 -10.22 -1.60
N TYR A 71 3.39 -10.27 -2.88
CA TYR A 71 4.61 -9.71 -3.50
C TYR A 71 4.79 -8.20 -3.36
N PHE A 72 3.73 -7.42 -3.12
CA PHE A 72 3.82 -5.96 -3.17
C PHE A 72 4.78 -5.36 -2.13
N SER A 73 5.01 -6.03 -1.01
CA SER A 73 5.89 -5.53 0.06
C SER A 73 7.38 -5.53 -0.33
N ILE A 74 7.77 -6.28 -1.37
CA ILE A 74 9.13 -6.20 -1.97
C ILE A 74 9.47 -4.78 -2.43
N LEU A 75 8.46 -4.02 -2.86
CA LEU A 75 8.63 -2.64 -3.32
C LEU A 75 9.17 -1.70 -2.23
N LEU A 76 9.05 -2.07 -0.96
CA LEU A 76 9.53 -1.28 0.18
C LEU A 76 11.01 -1.51 0.49
N LEU A 77 11.57 -2.64 0.07
CA LEU A 77 12.91 -3.10 0.45
C LEU A 77 14.01 -2.06 0.19
N PRO A 78 14.20 -1.50 -1.01
CA PRO A 78 15.31 -0.58 -1.26
C PRO A 78 15.19 0.71 -0.44
N PHE A 79 13.97 1.15 -0.15
CA PHE A 79 13.72 2.34 0.67
C PHE A 79 14.14 2.13 2.12
N PHE A 80 13.93 0.94 2.67
CA PHE A 80 14.35 0.60 4.03
C PHE A 80 15.87 0.48 4.11
N ILE A 81 16.50 -0.11 3.10
CA ILE A 81 17.97 -0.20 3.03
C ILE A 81 18.59 1.20 2.93
N ILE A 82 18.09 2.06 2.04
CA ILE A 82 18.58 3.44 1.88
C ILE A 82 18.39 4.23 3.16
N TYR A 83 17.26 4.06 3.85
CA TYR A 83 17.05 4.72 5.17
C TYR A 83 18.04 4.25 6.21
N TYR A 84 18.36 2.97 6.28
CA TYR A 84 19.34 2.44 7.23
C TYR A 84 20.73 3.02 6.98
N TYR A 85 21.13 3.12 5.72
CA TYR A 85 22.42 3.69 5.30
C TYR A 85 22.36 5.19 5.01
N ARG A 86 21.40 5.91 5.62
CA ARG A 86 21.18 7.36 5.39
C ARG A 86 22.40 8.24 5.70
N ASP A 87 23.22 7.84 6.68
CA ASP A 87 24.41 8.58 7.11
C ASP A 87 25.60 8.33 6.18
N ASN A 88 25.52 7.34 5.29
CA ASN A 88 26.54 7.10 4.28
C ASN A 88 26.41 8.14 3.16
N LYS A 89 27.47 8.98 2.99
CA LYS A 89 27.45 10.07 2.01
C LYS A 89 27.65 9.59 0.57
N LYS A 90 28.29 8.42 0.36
CA LYS A 90 28.57 7.88 -0.97
C LYS A 90 27.34 7.18 -1.53
N ILE A 91 26.85 7.65 -2.65
CA ILE A 91 25.69 7.09 -3.37
C ILE A 91 25.98 5.66 -3.85
N THR A 92 27.21 5.45 -4.35
CA THR A 92 27.68 4.12 -4.79
C THR A 92 27.56 3.07 -3.71
N ASP A 93 27.92 3.43 -2.46
CA ASP A 93 27.83 2.50 -1.34
C ASP A 93 26.36 2.17 -1.01
N ARG A 94 25.47 3.17 -1.04
CA ARG A 94 24.03 2.92 -0.85
C ARG A 94 23.48 1.97 -1.92
N PHE A 95 23.90 2.16 -3.18
CA PHE A 95 23.47 1.32 -4.28
C PHE A 95 24.01 -0.13 -4.14
N ILE A 96 25.30 -0.29 -3.81
CA ILE A 96 25.90 -1.60 -3.54
C ILE A 96 25.17 -2.30 -2.38
N LYS A 97 24.82 -1.56 -1.32
CA LYS A 97 24.04 -2.12 -0.19
C LYS A 97 22.65 -2.57 -0.64
N CYS A 98 21.97 -1.84 -1.51
CA CYS A 98 20.70 -2.29 -2.06
C CYS A 98 20.84 -3.62 -2.82
N ILE A 99 21.89 -3.80 -3.60
CA ILE A 99 22.16 -5.06 -4.31
C ILE A 99 22.45 -6.18 -3.31
N GLN A 100 23.38 -5.97 -2.37
CA GLN A 100 23.77 -6.98 -1.39
C GLN A 100 22.59 -7.50 -0.56
N TYR A 101 21.81 -6.57 -0.01
CA TYR A 101 20.62 -6.94 0.77
C TYR A 101 19.46 -7.43 -0.10
N GLY A 102 19.41 -7.02 -1.37
CA GLY A 102 18.48 -7.58 -2.35
C GLY A 102 18.74 -9.07 -2.60
N ILE A 103 20.00 -9.46 -2.73
CA ILE A 103 20.39 -10.89 -2.87
C ILE A 103 20.02 -11.67 -1.61
N ILE A 104 20.31 -11.14 -0.42
CA ILE A 104 19.94 -11.79 0.86
C ILE A 104 18.42 -11.95 0.95
N PHE A 105 17.67 -10.91 0.58
CA PHE A 105 16.22 -10.93 0.58
C PHE A 105 15.64 -11.99 -0.38
N LEU A 106 16.19 -12.08 -1.60
CA LEU A 106 15.81 -13.12 -2.55
C LEU A 106 16.12 -14.52 -2.01
N GLY A 107 17.26 -14.69 -1.34
CA GLY A 107 17.59 -15.94 -0.64
C GLY A 107 16.56 -16.33 0.42
N LEU A 108 16.07 -15.36 1.21
CA LEU A 108 15.01 -15.59 2.19
C LEU A 108 13.69 -16.01 1.53
N ILE A 109 13.30 -15.33 0.44
CA ILE A 109 12.10 -15.70 -0.32
C ILE A 109 12.23 -17.12 -0.89
N LEU A 110 13.38 -17.46 -1.47
CA LEU A 110 13.62 -18.82 -1.97
C LEU A 110 13.53 -19.88 -0.86
N LEU A 111 14.06 -19.57 0.33
CA LEU A 111 13.93 -20.47 1.50
C LEU A 111 12.47 -20.68 1.90
N GLU A 112 11.64 -19.62 1.89
CA GLU A 112 10.21 -19.76 2.16
C GLU A 112 9.52 -20.67 1.13
N TYR A 113 9.85 -20.51 -0.15
CA TYR A 113 9.27 -21.32 -1.23
C TYR A 113 9.74 -22.77 -1.20
N LEU A 114 10.96 -23.07 -0.73
CA LEU A 114 11.48 -24.45 -0.67
C LEU A 114 10.57 -25.38 0.13
N PHE A 115 9.91 -24.90 1.17
CA PHE A 115 8.96 -25.71 1.97
C PHE A 115 7.69 -26.08 1.24
N TYR A 116 7.32 -25.31 0.19
CA TYR A 116 6.10 -25.50 -0.58
C TYR A 116 6.37 -26.00 -2.01
N PHE A 117 7.67 -26.07 -2.40
CA PHE A 117 8.06 -26.42 -3.74
C PHE A 117 8.01 -27.96 -3.89
N GLN A 118 6.91 -28.47 -4.42
CA GLN A 118 6.78 -29.88 -4.82
C GLN A 118 7.16 -30.07 -6.28
N ASP A 119 6.74 -29.12 -7.13
CA ASP A 119 7.04 -29.09 -8.55
C ASP A 119 6.83 -27.66 -9.12
N TYR A 120 7.03 -27.49 -10.43
CA TYR A 120 6.85 -26.19 -11.11
C TYR A 120 5.40 -25.69 -11.16
N THR A 121 4.40 -26.50 -10.78
CA THR A 121 2.99 -26.09 -10.76
C THR A 121 2.73 -24.98 -9.74
N VAL A 122 3.57 -24.89 -8.71
CA VAL A 122 3.56 -23.76 -7.75
C VAL A 122 3.73 -22.42 -8.46
N LEU A 123 4.59 -22.35 -9.49
CA LEU A 123 4.81 -21.15 -10.29
C LEU A 123 3.62 -20.84 -11.21
N ILE A 124 2.92 -21.87 -11.70
CA ILE A 124 1.71 -21.73 -12.52
C ILE A 124 0.62 -21.00 -11.71
N GLY A 125 0.50 -21.26 -10.40
CA GLY A 125 -0.43 -20.58 -9.53
C GLY A 125 -0.26 -19.05 -9.52
N ILE A 126 0.99 -18.57 -9.59
CA ILE A 126 1.31 -17.14 -9.67
C ILE A 126 0.80 -16.57 -11.00
N ILE A 127 1.06 -17.26 -12.11
CA ILE A 127 0.69 -16.82 -13.45
C ILE A 127 -0.84 -16.79 -13.59
N THR A 128 -1.53 -17.83 -13.11
CA THR A 128 -3.00 -17.93 -13.20
C THR A 128 -3.70 -16.84 -12.39
N GLN A 129 -3.16 -16.43 -11.24
CA GLN A 129 -3.73 -15.33 -10.48
C GLN A 129 -3.64 -13.99 -11.23
N THR A 130 -2.60 -13.79 -12.04
CA THR A 130 -2.45 -12.55 -12.82
C THR A 130 -3.39 -12.48 -14.03
N SER A 131 -4.01 -13.56 -14.43
CA SER A 131 -4.99 -13.64 -15.54
C SER A 131 -6.44 -13.43 -15.11
N LYS A 132 -6.71 -13.39 -13.80
CA LYS A 132 -8.05 -13.13 -13.26
C LYS A 132 -8.27 -11.62 -13.13
N TYR A 133 -9.42 -11.14 -13.59
CA TYR A 133 -9.82 -9.74 -13.51
C TYR A 133 -11.11 -9.62 -12.70
N SER A 134 -11.08 -8.90 -11.60
CA SER A 134 -12.24 -8.68 -10.75
C SER A 134 -12.11 -7.39 -9.96
N LYS A 135 -13.16 -6.58 -9.92
CA LYS A 135 -13.23 -5.32 -9.15
C LYS A 135 -12.08 -4.34 -9.44
N SER A 136 -11.43 -4.45 -10.59
CA SER A 136 -10.30 -3.62 -11.00
C SER A 136 -10.65 -2.72 -12.18
N ILE A 137 -9.79 -1.77 -12.49
CA ILE A 137 -9.95 -0.94 -13.71
C ILE A 137 -9.99 -1.83 -14.95
N TYR A 138 -9.21 -2.89 -14.97
CA TYR A 138 -9.15 -3.84 -16.09
C TYR A 138 -10.46 -4.61 -16.26
N SER A 139 -11.10 -5.05 -15.17
CA SER A 139 -12.39 -5.77 -15.26
C SER A 139 -13.50 -4.88 -15.79
N ALA A 140 -13.49 -3.59 -15.47
CA ALA A 140 -14.45 -2.63 -16.00
C ALA A 140 -14.32 -2.42 -17.53
N ILE A 141 -13.10 -2.52 -18.06
CA ILE A 141 -12.81 -2.35 -19.50
C ILE A 141 -12.99 -3.68 -20.24
N LEU A 142 -12.71 -4.80 -19.61
CA LEU A 142 -12.77 -6.16 -20.18
C LEU A 142 -14.14 -6.49 -20.80
N LEU A 143 -15.23 -5.94 -20.22
CA LEU A 143 -16.59 -6.08 -20.74
C LEU A 143 -16.74 -5.55 -22.16
N LYS A 144 -15.85 -4.66 -22.61
CA LYS A 144 -15.91 -4.04 -23.94
C LYS A 144 -14.90 -4.65 -24.91
N ASN A 145 -13.65 -4.88 -24.50
CA ASN A 145 -12.60 -5.39 -25.36
C ASN A 145 -11.43 -6.00 -24.57
N LYS A 146 -11.17 -7.30 -24.80
CA LYS A 146 -10.12 -8.05 -24.10
C LYS A 146 -8.71 -7.63 -24.52
N GLU A 147 -8.49 -7.28 -25.78
CA GLU A 147 -7.17 -6.88 -26.28
C GLU A 147 -6.74 -5.54 -25.66
N ILE A 148 -7.63 -4.57 -25.60
CA ILE A 148 -7.38 -3.28 -24.95
C ILE A 148 -6.95 -3.45 -23.48
N VAL A 149 -7.52 -4.42 -22.78
CA VAL A 149 -7.15 -4.66 -21.36
C VAL A 149 -5.71 -5.14 -21.23
N VAL A 150 -5.26 -6.02 -22.13
CA VAL A 150 -3.89 -6.52 -22.13
C VAL A 150 -2.91 -5.39 -22.43
N GLU A 151 -3.17 -4.60 -23.46
CA GLU A 151 -2.32 -3.46 -23.83
C GLU A 151 -2.26 -2.40 -22.71
N LEU A 152 -3.41 -2.02 -22.16
CA LEU A 152 -3.48 -1.06 -21.06
C LEU A 152 -2.66 -1.53 -19.86
N ARG A 153 -2.69 -2.82 -19.53
CA ARG A 153 -1.91 -3.38 -18.44
C ARG A 153 -0.42 -3.21 -18.66
N TYR A 154 0.08 -3.48 -19.87
CA TYR A 154 1.50 -3.28 -20.19
C TYR A 154 1.89 -1.81 -20.12
N ILE A 155 1.06 -0.91 -20.62
CA ILE A 155 1.29 0.54 -20.53
C ILE A 155 1.37 0.98 -19.06
N VAL A 156 0.41 0.59 -18.23
CA VAL A 156 0.38 0.95 -16.80
C VAL A 156 1.59 0.38 -16.07
N LEU A 157 2.00 -0.85 -16.38
CA LEU A 157 3.19 -1.48 -15.82
C LEU A 157 4.47 -0.71 -16.20
N TYR A 158 4.60 -0.33 -17.46
CA TYR A 158 5.74 0.46 -17.95
C TYR A 158 5.82 1.83 -17.25
N VAL A 159 4.71 2.55 -17.17
CA VAL A 159 4.62 3.84 -16.48
C VAL A 159 4.95 3.68 -14.99
N PHE A 160 4.50 2.58 -14.36
CA PHE A 160 4.85 2.28 -12.97
C PHE A 160 6.36 2.07 -12.80
N TYR A 161 7.02 1.32 -13.68
CA TYR A 161 8.47 1.12 -13.61
C TYR A 161 9.23 2.43 -13.74
N LEU A 162 8.86 3.29 -14.70
CA LEU A 162 9.47 4.62 -14.84
C LEU A 162 9.28 5.46 -13.58
N TYR A 163 8.08 5.44 -13.02
CA TYR A 163 7.77 6.15 -11.78
C TYR A 163 8.57 5.59 -10.60
N TYR A 164 8.68 4.26 -10.48
CA TYR A 164 9.44 3.60 -9.41
C TYR A 164 10.93 3.97 -9.49
N ILE A 165 11.53 3.90 -10.68
CA ILE A 165 12.92 4.31 -10.92
C ILE A 165 13.11 5.77 -10.53
N LYS A 166 12.22 6.67 -10.96
CA LYS A 166 12.26 8.07 -10.56
C LYS A 166 12.26 8.23 -9.04
N VAL A 167 11.33 7.60 -8.34
CA VAL A 167 11.23 7.72 -6.87
C VAL A 167 12.44 7.11 -6.17
N PHE A 168 12.97 6.01 -6.69
CA PHE A 168 14.19 5.38 -6.20
C PHE A 168 15.42 6.28 -6.40
N THR A 169 15.60 6.87 -7.57
CA THR A 169 16.70 7.82 -7.84
C THR A 169 16.59 9.04 -6.95
N GLU A 170 15.42 9.64 -6.80
CA GLU A 170 15.21 10.76 -5.89
C GLU A 170 15.67 10.46 -4.44
N ILE A 171 15.38 9.27 -3.91
CA ILE A 171 15.73 8.94 -2.52
C ILE A 171 17.22 8.59 -2.37
N ILE A 172 17.81 7.90 -3.35
CA ILE A 172 19.22 7.50 -3.26
C ILE A 172 20.18 8.69 -3.36
N PHE A 173 19.77 9.75 -4.11
CA PHE A 173 20.50 11.00 -4.24
C PHE A 173 20.19 12.01 -3.14
N GLU A 174 19.16 11.75 -2.28
CA GLU A 174 18.79 12.66 -1.20
C GLU A 174 19.92 12.76 -0.17
N LYS A 175 20.41 14.00 0.10
CA LYS A 175 21.50 14.25 1.05
C LYS A 175 21.09 14.06 2.49
N ASN A 176 19.83 14.38 2.83
CA ASN A 176 19.32 14.33 4.19
C ASN A 176 18.04 13.47 4.25
N ILE A 177 18.23 12.16 4.31
CA ILE A 177 17.16 11.18 4.25
C ILE A 177 16.42 11.11 5.59
N LYS A 178 15.22 11.68 5.63
CA LYS A 178 14.33 11.63 6.80
C LYS A 178 13.32 10.50 6.64
N TRP A 179 13.01 9.81 7.74
CA TRP A 179 12.00 8.75 7.76
C TRP A 179 10.67 9.16 7.12
N ARG A 180 10.22 10.37 7.41
CA ARG A 180 8.98 10.91 6.84
C ARG A 180 8.99 10.95 5.31
N ASN A 181 10.13 11.26 4.68
CA ASN A 181 10.26 11.29 3.23
C ASN A 181 10.23 9.87 2.66
N VAL A 182 10.97 8.95 3.29
CA VAL A 182 10.97 7.52 2.91
C VAL A 182 9.55 6.97 2.91
N ILE A 183 8.84 7.12 4.02
CA ILE A 183 7.46 6.62 4.16
C ILE A 183 6.49 7.28 3.18
N LYS A 184 6.66 8.57 2.88
CA LYS A 184 5.85 9.24 1.85
C LYS A 184 6.07 8.62 0.46
N LYS A 185 7.32 8.31 0.11
CA LYS A 185 7.67 7.67 -1.16
C LYS A 185 7.14 6.23 -1.22
N CYS A 186 7.30 5.46 -0.16
CA CYS A 186 6.72 4.12 -0.02
C CYS A 186 5.20 4.14 -0.22
N ASN A 187 4.50 5.08 0.44
CA ASN A 187 3.05 5.21 0.27
C ASN A 187 2.65 5.51 -1.18
N ASN A 188 3.33 6.42 -1.84
CA ASN A 188 3.02 6.76 -3.22
C ASN A 188 3.22 5.56 -4.17
N ILE A 189 4.28 4.78 -3.94
CA ILE A 189 4.54 3.55 -4.70
C ILE A 189 3.44 2.52 -4.46
N LEU A 190 3.05 2.26 -3.19
CA LEU A 190 1.99 1.31 -2.90
C LEU A 190 0.63 1.75 -3.48
N VAL A 191 0.28 3.02 -3.39
CA VAL A 191 -0.94 3.55 -4.02
C VAL A 191 -0.91 3.33 -5.53
N PHE A 192 0.23 3.62 -6.18
CA PHE A 192 0.34 3.41 -7.62
C PHE A 192 0.34 1.91 -7.98
N SER A 193 1.01 1.06 -7.20
CA SER A 193 1.02 -0.39 -7.46
C SER A 193 -0.38 -1.01 -7.39
N MET A 194 -1.32 -0.42 -6.65
CA MET A 194 -2.71 -0.87 -6.64
C MET A 194 -3.40 -0.73 -8.00
N LEU A 195 -2.94 0.17 -8.87
CA LEU A 195 -3.44 0.28 -10.24
C LEU A 195 -3.03 -0.90 -11.13
N LEU A 196 -1.98 -1.65 -10.72
CA LEU A 196 -1.50 -2.84 -11.42
C LEU A 196 -2.30 -4.09 -11.06
N LEU A 197 -3.10 -4.03 -9.98
CA LEU A 197 -3.85 -5.20 -9.53
C LEU A 197 -4.93 -5.55 -10.55
N THR A 198 -4.87 -6.77 -11.04
CA THR A 198 -5.90 -7.34 -11.93
C THR A 198 -7.15 -7.73 -11.16
N THR A 199 -6.99 -8.09 -9.89
CA THR A 199 -8.07 -8.33 -8.94
C THR A 199 -7.88 -7.39 -7.76
N PHE A 200 -8.83 -6.46 -7.57
CA PHE A 200 -8.83 -5.56 -6.42
C PHE A 200 -9.79 -6.08 -5.36
N GLN A 201 -9.37 -6.00 -4.11
CA GLN A 201 -10.20 -6.31 -2.96
C GLN A 201 -10.18 -5.11 -1.99
N GLN A 202 -11.33 -4.84 -1.37
CA GLN A 202 -11.48 -3.66 -0.50
C GLN A 202 -10.50 -3.67 0.68
N TRP A 203 -10.16 -4.82 1.22
CA TRP A 203 -9.21 -4.94 2.32
C TRP A 203 -7.76 -4.63 1.95
N TYR A 204 -7.40 -4.56 0.66
CA TYR A 204 -6.05 -4.14 0.25
C TYR A 204 -5.74 -2.69 0.64
N LEU A 205 -6.76 -1.85 0.78
CA LEU A 205 -6.58 -0.48 1.27
C LEU A 205 -6.00 -0.43 2.69
N ILE A 206 -6.16 -1.50 3.47
CA ILE A 206 -5.63 -1.58 4.83
C ILE A 206 -4.11 -1.65 4.86
N TRP A 207 -3.47 -2.16 3.81
CA TRP A 207 -2.02 -2.13 3.69
C TRP A 207 -1.47 -0.70 3.73
N LEU A 208 -2.22 0.27 3.21
CA LEU A 208 -1.84 1.67 3.23
C LEU A 208 -1.86 2.27 4.65
N PHE A 209 -2.68 1.74 5.56
CA PHE A 209 -2.68 2.21 6.95
C PHE A 209 -1.34 2.02 7.63
N THR A 210 -0.59 0.96 7.31
CA THR A 210 0.74 0.70 7.87
C THR A 210 1.72 1.84 7.63
N ILE A 211 1.50 2.59 6.56
CA ILE A 211 2.41 3.62 6.05
C ILE A 211 1.82 5.03 6.19
N ILE A 212 0.51 5.19 6.03
CA ILE A 212 -0.15 6.51 6.06
C ILE A 212 -0.16 7.15 7.45
N MET A 213 -0.16 6.35 8.50
CA MET A 213 -0.21 6.83 9.89
C MET A 213 0.92 7.79 10.28
N TRP A 214 2.01 7.79 9.52
CA TRP A 214 3.15 8.68 9.74
C TRP A 214 3.03 10.04 9.08
N GLN A 215 2.03 10.22 8.21
CA GLN A 215 2.04 11.36 7.31
C GLN A 215 1.24 12.55 7.83
N ASN A 216 -0.07 12.45 7.88
CA ASN A 216 -0.94 13.57 8.23
C ASN A 216 -2.35 13.05 8.55
N ASN A 217 -3.00 13.63 9.57
CA ASN A 217 -4.37 13.30 9.95
C ASN A 217 -5.36 13.41 8.77
N LYS A 218 -5.16 14.38 7.85
CA LYS A 218 -6.00 14.51 6.65
C LYS A 218 -5.93 13.28 5.74
N LYS A 219 -4.74 12.68 5.58
CA LYS A 219 -4.58 11.47 4.76
C LYS A 219 -5.18 10.24 5.44
N ILE A 220 -5.07 10.15 6.75
CA ILE A 220 -5.70 9.08 7.54
C ILE A 220 -7.21 9.14 7.41
N ASN A 221 -7.80 10.33 7.56
CA ASN A 221 -9.24 10.51 7.42
C ASN A 221 -9.74 10.17 6.01
N ARG A 222 -8.97 10.54 4.97
CA ARG A 222 -9.29 10.15 3.59
C ARG A 222 -9.26 8.63 3.41
N LEU A 223 -8.23 7.97 3.90
CA LEU A 223 -8.14 6.53 3.79
C LEU A 223 -9.28 5.83 4.57
N LEU A 224 -9.61 6.33 5.76
CA LEU A 224 -10.75 5.83 6.53
C LEU A 224 -12.07 5.99 5.75
N SER A 225 -12.31 7.16 5.17
CA SER A 225 -13.50 7.37 4.33
C SER A 225 -13.53 6.41 3.13
N ILE A 226 -12.40 6.23 2.45
CA ILE A 226 -12.31 5.33 1.29
C ILE A 226 -12.57 3.88 1.73
N THR A 227 -12.05 3.42 2.87
CA THR A 227 -12.32 2.05 3.34
C THR A 227 -13.79 1.84 3.67
N ILE A 228 -14.47 2.80 4.31
CA ILE A 228 -15.91 2.71 4.60
C ILE A 228 -16.70 2.62 3.28
N ILE A 229 -16.37 3.47 2.32
CA ILE A 229 -17.05 3.54 1.02
C ILE A 229 -16.86 2.23 0.23
N THR A 230 -15.65 1.68 0.22
CA THR A 230 -15.38 0.42 -0.48
C THR A 230 -16.08 -0.76 0.17
N GLU A 231 -16.24 -0.78 1.50
CA GLU A 231 -17.03 -1.81 2.18
C GLU A 231 -18.52 -1.71 1.82
N LEU A 232 -19.08 -0.50 1.80
CA LEU A 232 -20.48 -0.31 1.38
C LEU A 232 -20.67 -0.74 -0.08
N ALA A 233 -19.76 -0.35 -0.98
CA ALA A 233 -19.81 -0.77 -2.37
C ALA A 233 -19.69 -2.29 -2.52
N ASN A 234 -18.85 -2.94 -1.70
CA ASN A 234 -18.73 -4.39 -1.68
C ASN A 234 -20.01 -5.07 -1.16
N ALA A 235 -20.64 -4.53 -0.15
CA ALA A 235 -21.93 -5.05 0.35
C ALA A 235 -23.01 -5.01 -0.74
N ILE A 236 -23.11 -3.91 -1.50
CA ILE A 236 -24.04 -3.79 -2.64
C ILE A 236 -23.68 -4.80 -3.75
N TYR A 237 -22.38 -4.92 -4.05
CA TYR A 237 -21.87 -5.86 -5.03
C TYR A 237 -22.22 -7.31 -4.68
N MET A 238 -22.06 -7.72 -3.41
CA MET A 238 -22.36 -9.07 -2.94
C MET A 238 -23.85 -9.38 -2.93
N TYR A 239 -24.69 -8.38 -2.66
CA TYR A 239 -26.14 -8.53 -2.64
C TYR A 239 -26.74 -8.86 -4.02
N LYS A 240 -26.12 -8.38 -5.09
CA LYS A 240 -26.66 -8.46 -6.45
C LYS A 240 -26.21 -9.68 -7.27
N SER A 241 -25.46 -10.61 -6.77
CA SER A 241 -25.03 -11.91 -7.34
C SER A 241 -24.60 -12.00 -8.83
N GLU A 242 -24.77 -10.97 -9.64
CA GLU A 242 -24.33 -10.90 -11.04
C GLU A 242 -22.96 -10.22 -11.15
N TRP A 243 -21.90 -10.98 -10.95
CA TRP A 243 -20.53 -10.53 -10.69
C TRP A 243 -19.90 -9.64 -11.77
N TYR A 244 -20.27 -9.80 -13.05
CA TYR A 244 -19.57 -9.14 -14.15
C TYR A 244 -20.09 -7.73 -14.49
N ILE A 245 -21.39 -7.50 -14.36
CA ILE A 245 -22.01 -6.19 -14.71
C ILE A 245 -21.65 -5.12 -13.68
N TYR A 246 -21.42 -5.53 -12.45
CA TYR A 246 -21.21 -4.62 -11.32
C TYR A 246 -19.76 -4.23 -11.08
N ASP A 247 -18.77 -4.90 -11.68
CA ASP A 247 -17.36 -4.52 -11.56
C ASP A 247 -17.12 -3.07 -12.03
N GLY A 248 -17.71 -2.67 -13.14
CA GLY A 248 -17.65 -1.30 -13.63
C GLY A 248 -18.33 -0.29 -12.70
N ILE A 249 -19.52 -0.63 -12.19
CA ILE A 249 -20.26 0.20 -11.23
C ILE A 249 -19.46 0.34 -9.93
N PHE A 250 -18.87 -0.75 -9.42
CA PHE A 250 -18.02 -0.74 -8.23
C PHE A 250 -16.84 0.22 -8.39
N VAL A 251 -16.09 0.12 -9.49
CA VAL A 251 -14.93 0.97 -9.78
C VAL A 251 -15.36 2.43 -9.95
N MET A 252 -16.43 2.69 -10.71
CA MET A 252 -16.97 4.05 -10.91
C MET A 252 -17.46 4.66 -9.59
N THR A 253 -18.11 3.89 -8.74
CA THR A 253 -18.54 4.34 -7.41
C THR A 253 -17.35 4.78 -6.57
N ILE A 254 -16.27 3.99 -6.53
CA ILE A 254 -15.04 4.35 -5.83
C ILE A 254 -14.44 5.63 -6.39
N ILE A 255 -14.33 5.76 -7.72
CA ILE A 255 -13.78 6.94 -8.40
C ILE A 255 -14.62 8.17 -8.08
N CYS A 256 -15.94 8.11 -8.23
CA CYS A 256 -16.85 9.23 -7.96
C CYS A 256 -16.75 9.68 -6.49
N LEU A 257 -16.72 8.75 -5.55
CA LEU A 257 -16.63 9.07 -4.13
C LEU A 257 -15.25 9.59 -3.75
N PHE A 258 -14.20 9.13 -4.42
CA PHE A 258 -12.86 9.69 -4.26
C PHE A 258 -12.79 11.14 -4.75
N ILE A 259 -13.38 11.43 -5.91
CA ILE A 259 -13.49 12.78 -6.47
C ILE A 259 -14.30 13.68 -5.54
N LEU A 260 -15.48 13.23 -5.08
CA LEU A 260 -16.32 13.96 -4.14
C LEU A 260 -15.58 14.28 -2.83
N ASN A 261 -14.79 13.33 -2.32
CA ASN A 261 -13.97 13.56 -1.11
C ASN A 261 -12.89 14.65 -1.36
N ILE A 262 -12.26 14.68 -2.53
CA ILE A 262 -11.31 15.73 -2.88
C ILE A 262 -12.00 17.10 -2.93
N PHE A 263 -13.18 17.21 -3.57
CA PHE A 263 -13.94 18.45 -3.65
C PHE A 263 -14.39 18.92 -2.28
N THR A 264 -14.98 18.06 -1.46
CA THR A 264 -15.41 18.40 -0.09
C THR A 264 -14.27 18.92 0.76
N GLN A 265 -13.09 18.29 0.65
CA GLN A 265 -11.90 18.73 1.37
C GLN A 265 -11.39 20.10 0.91
N LYS A 266 -11.49 20.43 -0.38
CA LYS A 266 -11.15 21.76 -0.90
C LYS A 266 -12.12 22.83 -0.37
N ILE A 267 -13.42 22.56 -0.42
CA ILE A 267 -14.46 23.46 0.10
C ILE A 267 -14.22 23.76 1.58
N LEU A 268 -14.05 22.72 2.41
CA LEU A 268 -13.78 22.88 3.84
C LEU A 268 -12.46 23.63 4.14
N GLN A 269 -11.47 23.53 3.26
CA GLN A 269 -10.22 24.31 3.42
C GLN A 269 -10.43 25.79 3.14
N ASN A 270 -11.23 26.12 2.11
CA ASN A 270 -11.56 27.50 1.77
C ASN A 270 -12.36 28.16 2.89
N PHE A 271 -13.41 27.51 3.42
CA PHE A 271 -14.18 28.01 4.56
C PHE A 271 -13.30 28.28 5.80
N ARG A 272 -12.37 27.37 6.09
CA ARG A 272 -11.43 27.57 7.24
C ARG A 272 -10.44 28.70 7.01
N LYS A 273 -10.09 28.98 5.75
CA LYS A 273 -9.22 30.10 5.40
C LYS A 273 -9.97 31.43 5.58
N GLU A 274 -11.19 31.51 5.05
CA GLU A 274 -12.07 32.67 5.22
C GLU A 274 -12.33 33.01 6.68
N GLN A 275 -12.67 32.03 7.52
CA GLN A 275 -12.84 32.25 8.98
C GLN A 275 -11.56 32.72 9.68
N LYS A 276 -10.37 32.34 9.21
CA LYS A 276 -9.11 32.84 9.77
C LYS A 276 -8.80 34.26 9.35
N ASP A 277 -9.14 34.59 8.12
CA ASP A 277 -8.93 35.95 7.58
C ASP A 277 -9.92 36.94 8.21
N GLU A 278 -11.20 36.56 8.42
CA GLU A 278 -12.17 37.35 9.19
C GLU A 278 -11.75 37.59 10.65
N LYS A 279 -11.16 36.58 11.30
CA LYS A 279 -10.65 36.77 12.67
C LYS A 279 -9.43 37.70 12.75
N LYS A 280 -8.62 37.76 11.69
CA LYS A 280 -7.47 38.69 11.62
C LYS A 280 -7.90 40.12 11.33
N GLN A 281 -9.03 40.35 10.66
CA GLN A 281 -9.56 41.69 10.41
C GLN A 281 -10.32 42.28 11.61
N LYS A 282 -10.68 41.49 12.60
CA LYS A 282 -11.40 41.90 13.81
C LYS A 282 -10.46 42.15 15.01
N VAL A 283 -9.14 41.99 14.83
CA VAL A 283 -8.07 42.36 15.79
C VAL A 283 -7.28 43.53 15.24
#